data_1a58808ae434f105de1d0d3ea82d16cf
#
_entry.id   1a58808ae434f105de1d0d3ea82d16cf
#
_cell.length_a   1.000
_cell.length_b   1.000
_cell.length_c   1.000
_cell.angle_alpha   90.00
_cell.angle_beta   90.00
_cell.angle_gamma   90.00
#
_symmetry.space_group_name_H-M   'P 1'
#
loop_
_entity.id
_entity.type
_entity.pdbx_description
1 polymer ?
#
loop_
_entity_poly.entity_id
_entity_poly.type
_entity_poly.pdbx_seq_one_letter_code
_entity_poly.pdbx_strand_id
1 'polypeptide(L)'
;MGLGLRVAAALCCAFVLVSCGEDDDGGGSGTGDTAAPQGNVVDVELSEYAFGMTGDITGGTVTFRAANKGKLPHEVAFGAIEGNRTMEDIEKALKGGRPPKWFKDVAGIPVLSPGATTSMTRDLDEGQYVFLCFLPTPEGQPHAFEGMVRLFEVEGSSGVEPPDTDLTITATDDGFDVPEVAAGTHTIELINDGTKPHEFAFYSYEPGKTMKDLNKWFGSGFKGDVPALFPGGMQSIGPGESVIVEMTFEAGRTYQLDDFESKLNSEIVVQ
;
A
#
# COMPACT_ATOMS: atom_id res chain seq x y z
N MET A 1 -3.44 -34.66 -45.98
CA MET A 1 -2.87 -35.86 -45.37
C MET A 1 -2.60 -35.46 -43.92
N GLY A 2 -3.38 -35.77 -42.98
CA GLY A 2 -3.88 -37.02 -42.50
C GLY A 2 -3.42 -37.17 -41.09
N LEU A 3 -4.30 -37.29 -40.26
CA LEU A 3 -4.75 -38.18 -39.17
C LEU A 3 -4.46 -37.58 -37.78
N GLY A 4 -5.29 -37.19 -36.90
CA GLY A 4 -6.52 -37.81 -36.40
C GLY A 4 -6.23 -38.83 -35.30
N LEU A 5 -6.24 -38.44 -33.99
CA LEU A 5 -6.53 -39.43 -32.95
C LEU A 5 -7.27 -38.76 -31.76
N ARG A 6 -8.55 -39.10 -31.68
CA ARG A 6 -9.40 -38.89 -30.50
C ARG A 6 -9.23 -40.12 -29.60
N VAL A 7 -9.08 -39.89 -28.29
CA VAL A 7 -9.36 -40.93 -27.29
C VAL A 7 -10.31 -40.31 -26.26
N ALA A 8 -11.52 -40.87 -26.25
CA ALA A 8 -12.53 -40.72 -25.21
C ALA A 8 -12.48 -41.96 -24.31
N ALA A 9 -12.65 -41.78 -23.02
CA ALA A 9 -13.11 -42.81 -22.08
C ALA A 9 -13.64 -42.05 -20.86
N ALA A 10 -14.94 -41.93 -20.65
CA ALA A 10 -15.91 -42.85 -20.01
C ALA A 10 -15.63 -42.98 -18.50
N LEU A 11 -16.35 -42.23 -17.68
CA LEU A 11 -17.56 -42.53 -16.89
C LEU A 11 -17.44 -43.79 -15.99
N CYS A 12 -17.42 -43.55 -14.66
CA CYS A 12 -17.99 -44.47 -13.69
C CYS A 12 -18.58 -43.72 -12.51
N CYS A 13 -19.91 -43.66 -12.48
CA CYS A 13 -20.73 -43.35 -11.32
C CYS A 13 -20.68 -44.50 -10.33
N ALA A 14 -20.53 -44.18 -9.04
CA ALA A 14 -20.97 -45.09 -7.98
C ALA A 14 -21.79 -44.31 -6.96
N PHE A 15 -23.11 -44.49 -7.03
CA PHE A 15 -24.06 -44.15 -5.98
C PHE A 15 -23.93 -45.17 -4.84
N VAL A 16 -23.77 -44.66 -3.62
CA VAL A 16 -24.08 -45.44 -2.41
C VAL A 16 -25.09 -44.64 -1.62
N LEU A 17 -26.32 -45.16 -1.64
CA LEU A 17 -27.38 -44.79 -0.71
C LEU A 17 -27.16 -45.61 0.59
N VAL A 18 -27.09 -44.95 1.73
CA VAL A 18 -27.32 -45.59 3.04
C VAL A 18 -28.30 -44.75 3.82
N SER A 19 -29.28 -45.48 4.25
CA SER A 19 -30.51 -45.28 4.99
C SER A 19 -30.39 -44.58 6.32
N CYS A 20 -31.53 -43.94 6.68
CA CYS A 20 -31.89 -43.31 7.93
C CYS A 20 -31.67 -44.17 9.16
N GLY A 21 -31.28 -43.49 10.25
CA GLY A 21 -31.42 -43.90 11.63
C GLY A 21 -31.57 -42.65 12.46
N GLU A 22 -32.78 -42.40 12.99
CA GLU A 22 -33.06 -41.44 14.06
C GLU A 22 -32.52 -42.04 15.37
N ASP A 23 -31.87 -41.19 16.15
CA ASP A 23 -32.07 -41.06 17.62
C ASP A 23 -31.20 -39.93 18.22
N ASP A 24 -31.83 -38.93 18.64
CA ASP A 24 -31.92 -38.17 19.90
C ASP A 24 -30.65 -37.70 20.70
N ASP A 25 -30.76 -36.45 21.13
CA ASP A 25 -30.13 -35.75 22.26
C ASP A 25 -28.61 -35.59 22.33
N GLY A 26 -28.20 -34.32 22.17
CA GLY A 26 -26.91 -33.82 22.64
C GLY A 26 -26.62 -32.37 22.22
N GLY A 27 -26.98 -31.41 23.08
CA GLY A 27 -26.68 -29.98 22.89
C GLY A 27 -25.20 -29.75 22.55
N GLY A 28 -24.95 -29.46 21.28
CA GLY A 28 -23.68 -28.96 20.78
C GLY A 28 -23.79 -27.45 20.63
N SER A 29 -23.20 -26.70 21.54
CA SER A 29 -22.89 -25.28 21.38
C SER A 29 -22.18 -25.08 20.08
N GLY A 30 -22.93 -24.66 19.07
CA GLY A 30 -22.34 -24.14 17.85
C GLY A 30 -21.57 -22.87 18.20
N THR A 31 -20.25 -23.01 18.34
CA THR A 31 -19.38 -21.86 18.21
C THR A 31 -19.57 -21.38 16.78
N GLY A 32 -20.48 -20.41 16.62
CA GLY A 32 -20.52 -19.62 15.42
C GLY A 32 -19.11 -19.05 15.26
N ASP A 33 -18.46 -19.50 14.22
CA ASP A 33 -17.30 -18.82 13.64
C ASP A 33 -17.84 -17.47 13.19
N THR A 34 -17.90 -16.51 14.12
CA THR A 34 -18.05 -15.11 13.78
C THR A 34 -16.77 -14.78 13.06
N ALA A 35 -16.79 -14.85 11.72
CA ALA A 35 -15.79 -14.22 10.89
C ALA A 35 -15.58 -12.83 11.51
N ALA A 36 -14.33 -12.54 11.89
CA ALA A 36 -13.97 -11.22 12.35
C ALA A 36 -14.54 -10.23 11.33
N PRO A 37 -15.12 -9.12 11.76
CA PRO A 37 -15.69 -8.16 10.84
C PRO A 37 -14.65 -7.90 9.76
N GLN A 38 -14.99 -8.21 8.50
CA GLN A 38 -14.12 -7.92 7.38
C GLN A 38 -13.95 -6.40 7.41
N GLY A 39 -12.77 -5.95 7.86
CA GLY A 39 -12.46 -4.54 7.95
C GLY A 39 -12.72 -3.89 6.59
N ASN A 40 -12.95 -2.60 6.57
CA ASN A 40 -13.05 -1.77 5.38
C ASN A 40 -11.69 -1.79 4.65
N VAL A 41 -11.40 -2.90 3.97
CA VAL A 41 -10.10 -3.21 3.36
C VAL A 41 -10.23 -3.19 1.85
N VAL A 42 -9.36 -2.43 1.21
CA VAL A 42 -9.30 -2.24 -0.24
C VAL A 42 -7.96 -2.74 -0.74
N ASP A 43 -7.97 -3.73 -1.61
CA ASP A 43 -6.76 -4.18 -2.28
C ASP A 43 -6.42 -3.24 -3.44
N VAL A 44 -5.18 -2.76 -3.45
CA VAL A 44 -4.65 -1.85 -4.46
C VAL A 44 -3.48 -2.54 -5.18
N GLU A 45 -3.70 -2.93 -6.42
CA GLU A 45 -2.67 -3.50 -7.27
C GLU A 45 -2.00 -2.40 -8.09
N LEU A 46 -0.67 -2.27 -7.95
CA LEU A 46 0.13 -1.37 -8.76
C LEU A 46 0.76 -2.16 -9.89
N SER A 47 0.57 -1.71 -11.13
CA SER A 47 1.19 -2.28 -12.31
C SER A 47 1.57 -1.17 -13.28
N GLU A 48 2.27 -1.51 -14.37
CA GLU A 48 2.70 -0.50 -15.31
C GLU A 48 1.52 0.30 -15.83
N TYR A 49 1.46 1.48 -15.30
CA TYR A 49 0.65 2.67 -15.46
C TYR A 49 -0.81 2.47 -15.08
N ALA A 50 -1.09 1.59 -14.09
CA ALA A 50 -2.45 1.41 -13.59
C ALA A 50 -2.51 1.12 -12.08
N PHE A 51 -3.60 1.59 -11.45
CA PHE A 51 -4.06 1.17 -10.13
C PHE A 51 -5.30 0.28 -10.30
N GLY A 52 -5.15 -1.02 -10.02
CA GLY A 52 -6.28 -1.91 -9.81
C GLY A 52 -6.80 -1.72 -8.39
N MET A 53 -8.12 -1.65 -8.22
CA MET A 53 -8.73 -1.56 -6.88
C MET A 53 -9.84 -2.59 -6.78
N THR A 54 -9.87 -3.36 -5.69
CA THR A 54 -10.93 -4.31 -5.36
C THR A 54 -11.30 -4.19 -3.89
N GLY A 55 -12.60 -4.24 -3.62
CA GLY A 55 -13.20 -3.99 -2.31
C GLY A 55 -14.11 -2.77 -2.36
N ASP A 56 -15.08 -2.73 -1.45
CA ASP A 56 -15.94 -1.59 -1.25
C ASP A 56 -15.23 -0.59 -0.35
N ILE A 57 -15.37 0.70 -0.64
CA ILE A 57 -14.78 1.77 0.15
C ILE A 57 -15.90 2.50 0.87
N THR A 58 -15.85 2.47 2.19
CA THR A 58 -16.79 3.19 3.05
C THR A 58 -16.00 4.13 3.96
N GLY A 59 -16.48 5.32 4.24
CA GLY A 59 -15.81 6.29 5.12
C GLY A 59 -15.53 5.74 6.53
N GLY A 60 -14.78 6.46 7.32
CA GLY A 60 -14.16 6.01 8.57
C GLY A 60 -12.83 5.30 8.31
N THR A 61 -12.47 4.36 9.18
CA THR A 61 -11.21 3.63 9.06
C THR A 61 -11.18 2.75 7.80
N VAL A 62 -10.26 3.06 6.88
CA VAL A 62 -10.03 2.32 5.62
C VAL A 62 -8.59 1.82 5.60
N THR A 63 -8.39 0.56 5.27
CA THR A 63 -7.07 -0.03 5.04
C THR A 63 -6.87 -0.30 3.55
N PHE A 64 -5.92 0.38 2.92
CA PHE A 64 -5.47 0.11 1.57
C PHE A 64 -4.28 -0.85 1.60
N ARG A 65 -4.45 -2.06 1.09
CA ARG A 65 -3.36 -3.04 0.92
C ARG A 65 -2.78 -2.89 -0.46
N ALA A 66 -1.59 -2.30 -0.55
CA ALA A 66 -0.91 -2.08 -1.81
C ALA A 66 0.06 -3.22 -2.12
N ALA A 67 0.01 -3.71 -3.37
CA ALA A 67 0.93 -4.72 -3.88
C ALA A 67 1.48 -4.27 -5.23
N ASN A 68 2.80 -4.09 -5.34
CA ASN A 68 3.42 -3.81 -6.62
C ASN A 68 3.61 -5.10 -7.41
N LYS A 69 2.72 -5.34 -8.38
CA LYS A 69 2.75 -6.47 -9.31
C LYS A 69 3.48 -6.15 -10.62
N GLY A 70 3.90 -4.89 -10.77
CA GLY A 70 4.65 -4.41 -11.93
C GLY A 70 6.12 -4.82 -11.89
N LYS A 71 6.87 -4.33 -12.87
CA LYS A 71 8.33 -4.50 -13.01
C LYS A 71 9.10 -3.24 -12.65
N LEU A 72 8.42 -2.11 -12.57
CA LEU A 72 8.96 -0.83 -12.17
C LEU A 72 8.58 -0.52 -10.71
N PRO A 73 9.36 0.32 -10.00
CA PRO A 73 8.90 0.92 -8.77
C PRO A 73 7.67 1.80 -9.02
N HIS A 74 6.76 1.79 -8.06
CA HIS A 74 5.57 2.64 -8.07
C HIS A 74 5.39 3.32 -6.71
N GLU A 75 4.62 4.39 -6.68
CA GLU A 75 4.15 5.06 -5.47
C GLU A 75 2.65 5.25 -5.53
N VAL A 76 2.04 5.55 -4.40
CA VAL A 76 0.65 5.97 -4.31
C VAL A 76 0.64 7.37 -3.71
N ALA A 77 0.78 8.40 -4.54
CA ALA A 77 0.46 9.76 -4.11
C ALA A 77 -1.07 9.84 -3.94
N PHE A 78 -1.50 10.23 -2.75
CA PHE A 78 -2.91 10.18 -2.35
C PHE A 78 -3.44 11.57 -2.08
N GLY A 79 -4.55 11.92 -2.71
CA GLY A 79 -5.16 13.23 -2.55
C GLY A 79 -6.67 13.19 -2.40
N ALA A 80 -7.19 14.08 -1.55
CA ALA A 80 -8.61 14.41 -1.47
C ALA A 80 -8.95 15.51 -2.47
N ILE A 81 -10.15 15.42 -3.04
CA ILE A 81 -10.64 16.31 -4.09
C ILE A 81 -11.79 17.16 -3.57
N GLU A 82 -11.64 18.47 -3.59
CA GLU A 82 -12.74 19.39 -3.25
C GLU A 82 -13.70 19.53 -4.42
N GLY A 83 -14.97 19.20 -4.17
CA GLY A 83 -16.05 19.20 -5.17
C GLY A 83 -15.94 18.00 -6.13
N ASN A 84 -16.95 17.84 -6.98
CA ASN A 84 -16.96 16.77 -7.99
C ASN A 84 -16.05 17.13 -9.15
N ARG A 85 -15.07 16.26 -9.43
CA ARG A 85 -14.15 16.38 -10.56
C ARG A 85 -14.22 15.13 -11.43
N THR A 86 -14.02 15.34 -12.71
CA THR A 86 -13.92 14.26 -13.70
C THR A 86 -12.47 13.86 -13.92
N MET A 87 -12.22 12.69 -14.53
CA MET A 87 -10.88 12.32 -14.97
C MET A 87 -10.26 13.37 -15.91
N GLU A 88 -11.08 14.01 -16.77
CA GLU A 88 -10.62 15.11 -17.63
C GLU A 88 -10.10 16.31 -16.83
N ASP A 89 -10.75 16.66 -15.70
CA ASP A 89 -10.27 17.72 -14.81
C ASP A 89 -8.91 17.35 -14.18
N ILE A 90 -8.73 16.08 -13.77
CA ILE A 90 -7.46 15.57 -13.21
C ILE A 90 -6.36 15.64 -14.28
N GLU A 91 -6.61 15.10 -15.49
CA GLU A 91 -5.65 15.13 -16.58
C GLU A 91 -5.25 16.55 -16.97
N LYS A 92 -6.21 17.48 -16.98
CA LYS A 92 -5.94 18.90 -17.24
C LYS A 92 -5.07 19.50 -16.13
N ALA A 93 -5.33 19.15 -14.88
CA ALA A 93 -4.53 19.61 -13.74
C ALA A 93 -3.09 19.10 -13.82
N LEU A 94 -2.90 17.82 -14.14
CA LEU A 94 -1.57 17.22 -14.35
C LEU A 94 -0.77 18.00 -15.41
N LYS A 95 -1.38 18.31 -16.53
CA LYS A 95 -0.76 19.12 -17.61
C LYS A 95 -0.43 20.55 -17.19
N GLY A 96 -1.09 21.05 -16.13
CA GLY A 96 -0.84 22.38 -15.58
C GLY A 96 0.45 22.51 -14.76
N GLY A 97 1.06 21.39 -14.35
CA GLY A 97 2.35 21.31 -13.66
C GLY A 97 2.36 21.83 -12.23
N ARG A 98 1.20 22.13 -11.66
CA ARG A 98 1.03 22.51 -10.25
C ARG A 98 -0.27 21.92 -9.71
N PRO A 99 -0.27 21.44 -8.44
CA PRO A 99 -1.51 21.01 -7.81
C PRO A 99 -2.56 22.13 -7.84
N PRO A 100 -3.77 21.85 -8.30
CA PRO A 100 -4.85 22.84 -8.26
C PRO A 100 -5.33 23.06 -6.82
N LYS A 101 -6.01 24.18 -6.56
CA LYS A 101 -6.48 24.53 -5.21
C LYS A 101 -7.49 23.53 -4.61
N TRP A 102 -8.17 22.79 -5.44
CA TRP A 102 -9.15 21.78 -5.05
C TRP A 102 -8.52 20.40 -4.75
N PHE A 103 -7.22 20.23 -4.93
CA PHE A 103 -6.47 19.05 -4.53
C PHE A 103 -5.84 19.30 -3.16
N LYS A 104 -6.07 18.37 -2.24
CA LYS A 104 -5.41 18.34 -0.93
C LYS A 104 -4.62 17.04 -0.80
N ASP A 105 -3.36 17.16 -0.49
CA ASP A 105 -2.51 16.03 -0.18
C ASP A 105 -3.01 15.34 1.11
N VAL A 106 -3.15 14.03 1.06
CA VAL A 106 -3.59 13.19 2.18
C VAL A 106 -2.46 12.29 2.66
N ALA A 107 -1.27 12.45 2.09
CA ALA A 107 -0.14 11.54 2.20
C ALA A 107 -0.47 10.11 1.72
N GLY A 108 0.48 9.41 1.20
CA GLY A 108 0.30 8.09 0.62
C GLY A 108 1.51 7.19 0.82
N ILE A 109 1.60 6.16 0.01
CA ILE A 109 2.69 5.19 0.08
C ILE A 109 3.86 5.72 -0.78
N PRO A 110 5.08 5.86 -0.23
CA PRO A 110 6.25 6.26 -1.00
C PRO A 110 6.65 5.17 -1.99
N VAL A 111 7.84 5.23 -2.52
CA VAL A 111 8.34 4.22 -3.48
C VAL A 111 8.15 2.82 -2.92
N LEU A 112 7.52 1.94 -3.71
CA LEU A 112 7.31 0.53 -3.43
C LEU A 112 7.99 -0.31 -4.51
N SER A 113 8.92 -1.17 -4.12
CA SER A 113 9.67 -2.04 -5.04
C SER A 113 8.78 -3.07 -5.74
N PRO A 114 9.13 -3.52 -6.96
CA PRO A 114 8.49 -4.69 -7.58
C PRO A 114 8.42 -5.88 -6.64
N GLY A 115 7.24 -6.47 -6.51
CA GLY A 115 6.97 -7.61 -5.63
C GLY A 115 6.74 -7.24 -4.15
N ALA A 116 7.02 -6.03 -3.72
CA ALA A 116 6.76 -5.58 -2.36
C ALA A 116 5.27 -5.34 -2.11
N THR A 117 4.87 -5.53 -0.85
CA THR A 117 3.52 -5.28 -0.35
C THR A 117 3.60 -4.47 0.93
N THR A 118 2.65 -3.58 1.12
CA THR A 118 2.48 -2.77 2.33
C THR A 118 1.01 -2.45 2.52
N SER A 119 0.63 -1.96 3.68
CA SER A 119 -0.69 -1.36 3.83
C SER A 119 -0.61 0.04 4.41
N MET A 120 -1.68 0.79 4.23
CA MET A 120 -1.89 2.11 4.81
C MET A 120 -3.32 2.15 5.34
N THR A 121 -3.47 2.40 6.64
CA THR A 121 -4.78 2.56 7.29
C THR A 121 -4.97 4.02 7.68
N ARG A 122 -6.06 4.60 7.22
CA ARG A 122 -6.43 5.99 7.49
C ARG A 122 -7.92 6.12 7.78
N ASP A 123 -8.25 7.17 8.52
CA ASP A 123 -9.63 7.62 8.64
C ASP A 123 -9.97 8.55 7.46
N LEU A 124 -11.04 8.24 6.72
CA LEU A 124 -11.45 8.96 5.54
C LEU A 124 -12.87 9.48 5.69
N ASP A 125 -13.04 10.76 5.44
CA ASP A 125 -14.36 11.38 5.29
C ASP A 125 -15.02 10.96 3.97
N GLU A 126 -16.35 11.13 3.90
CA GLU A 126 -17.05 11.05 2.62
C GLU A 126 -16.50 12.07 1.62
N GLY A 127 -16.26 11.65 0.40
CA GLY A 127 -15.74 12.54 -0.63
C GLY A 127 -15.06 11.83 -1.79
N GLN A 128 -14.51 12.63 -2.65
CA GLN A 128 -13.79 12.15 -3.84
C GLN A 128 -12.29 12.18 -3.59
N TYR A 129 -11.62 11.11 -4.01
CA TYR A 129 -10.19 10.91 -3.80
C TYR A 129 -9.50 10.44 -5.08
N VAL A 130 -8.17 10.62 -5.12
CA VAL A 130 -7.37 10.19 -6.26
C VAL A 130 -6.06 9.56 -5.82
N PHE A 131 -5.68 8.46 -6.47
CA PHE A 131 -4.32 7.93 -6.46
C PHE A 131 -3.57 8.34 -7.74
N LEU A 132 -2.31 8.69 -7.59
CA LEU A 132 -1.41 9.13 -8.64
C LEU A 132 -0.04 8.47 -8.44
N CYS A 133 0.70 8.21 -9.52
CA CYS A 133 2.11 7.84 -9.45
C CYS A 133 2.92 8.85 -10.26
N PHE A 134 3.79 9.61 -9.59
CA PHE A 134 4.65 10.60 -10.23
C PHE A 134 6.05 10.09 -10.56
N LEU A 135 6.35 8.83 -10.21
CA LEU A 135 7.63 8.23 -10.62
C LEU A 135 7.76 8.25 -12.14
N PRO A 136 8.96 8.56 -12.65
CA PRO A 136 9.15 8.68 -14.09
C PRO A 136 9.24 7.30 -14.76
N THR A 137 8.70 7.24 -15.97
CA THR A 137 8.97 6.15 -16.92
C THR A 137 10.45 6.14 -17.32
N PRO A 138 10.97 5.09 -17.97
CA PRO A 138 12.32 5.09 -18.54
C PRO A 138 12.58 6.27 -19.50
N GLU A 139 11.52 6.83 -20.11
CA GLU A 139 11.58 7.99 -21.01
C GLU A 139 11.56 9.32 -20.26
N GLY A 140 11.24 9.29 -18.94
CA GLY A 140 11.28 10.44 -18.04
C GLY A 140 9.93 11.15 -17.84
N GLN A 141 8.82 10.58 -18.33
CA GLN A 141 7.48 11.09 -18.06
C GLN A 141 6.94 10.47 -16.76
N PRO A 142 6.22 11.21 -15.90
CA PRO A 142 5.53 10.61 -14.76
C PRO A 142 4.53 9.51 -15.18
N HIS A 143 4.44 8.42 -14.43
CA HIS A 143 3.50 7.33 -14.71
C HIS A 143 2.04 7.82 -14.76
N ALA A 144 1.70 8.87 -14.02
CA ALA A 144 0.38 9.50 -14.08
C ALA A 144 0.03 10.03 -15.48
N PHE A 145 1.02 10.43 -16.31
CA PHE A 145 0.79 10.87 -17.69
C PHE A 145 0.58 9.71 -18.67
N GLU A 146 0.99 8.50 -18.27
CA GLU A 146 0.75 7.25 -19.00
C GLU A 146 -0.56 6.56 -18.53
N GLY A 147 -1.30 7.19 -17.60
CA GLY A 147 -2.60 6.70 -17.14
C GLY A 147 -2.61 6.14 -15.72
N MET A 148 -1.48 6.16 -14.99
CA MET A 148 -1.45 5.69 -13.60
C MET A 148 -2.12 6.70 -12.64
N VAL A 149 -3.43 6.78 -12.80
CA VAL A 149 -4.36 7.65 -12.06
C VAL A 149 -5.60 6.85 -11.72
N ARG A 150 -6.08 6.94 -10.48
CA ARG A 150 -7.33 6.32 -10.05
C ARG A 150 -8.16 7.30 -9.24
N LEU A 151 -9.25 7.77 -9.83
CA LEU A 151 -10.28 8.56 -9.16
C LEU A 151 -11.31 7.60 -8.54
N PHE A 152 -11.72 7.85 -7.29
CA PHE A 152 -12.72 7.04 -6.59
C PHE A 152 -13.49 7.88 -5.58
N GLU A 153 -14.61 7.35 -5.12
CA GLU A 153 -15.48 7.97 -4.13
C GLU A 153 -15.51 7.15 -2.85
N VAL A 154 -15.61 7.84 -1.72
CA VAL A 154 -15.79 7.28 -0.38
C VAL A 154 -17.17 7.73 0.09
N GLU A 155 -18.04 6.79 0.42
CA GLU A 155 -19.41 7.05 0.84
C GLU A 155 -19.70 6.40 2.20
N GLY A 156 -20.59 7.02 2.97
CA GLY A 156 -21.03 6.49 4.27
C GLY A 156 -19.94 6.42 5.33
N SER A 157 -20.15 5.61 6.36
CA SER A 157 -19.18 5.36 7.44
C SER A 157 -19.27 3.91 7.88
N SER A 158 -18.12 3.24 7.94
CA SER A 158 -18.03 1.81 8.27
C SER A 158 -18.14 1.52 9.77
N GLY A 159 -17.75 2.44 10.64
CA GLY A 159 -17.60 2.20 12.09
C GLY A 159 -16.55 1.12 12.41
N VAL A 160 -15.65 0.82 11.48
CA VAL A 160 -14.54 -0.13 11.70
C VAL A 160 -13.48 0.55 12.55
N GLU A 161 -13.01 -0.13 13.60
CA GLU A 161 -11.90 0.34 14.40
C GLU A 161 -10.57 0.10 13.69
N PRO A 162 -9.55 0.95 13.92
CA PRO A 162 -8.22 0.73 13.37
C PRO A 162 -7.61 -0.58 13.90
N PRO A 163 -6.70 -1.23 13.15
CA PRO A 163 -6.01 -2.42 13.62
C PRO A 163 -5.13 -2.12 14.83
N ASP A 164 -4.94 -3.13 15.70
CA ASP A 164 -3.95 -3.05 16.78
C ASP A 164 -2.54 -2.95 16.21
N THR A 165 -1.69 -2.14 16.84
CA THR A 165 -0.30 -1.93 16.44
C THR A 165 0.65 -2.63 17.40
N ASP A 166 1.74 -3.19 16.88
CA ASP A 166 2.81 -3.85 17.68
C ASP A 166 4.09 -3.01 17.74
N LEU A 167 4.22 -2.00 16.89
CA LEU A 167 5.31 -1.02 16.90
C LEU A 167 4.77 0.41 16.81
N THR A 168 5.52 1.35 17.40
CA THR A 168 5.30 2.79 17.19
C THR A 168 6.64 3.44 16.81
N ILE A 169 6.63 4.22 15.75
CA ILE A 169 7.78 5.01 15.30
C ILE A 169 7.34 6.48 15.27
N THR A 170 8.08 7.33 15.97
CA THR A 170 7.73 8.74 16.08
C THR A 170 8.78 9.62 15.40
N ALA A 171 8.34 10.52 14.54
CA ALA A 171 9.16 11.60 13.99
C ALA A 171 9.00 12.87 14.85
N THR A 172 10.10 13.55 15.07
CA THR A 172 10.16 14.90 15.63
C THR A 172 10.97 15.80 14.69
N ASP A 173 10.99 17.12 14.92
CA ASP A 173 11.81 18.02 14.09
C ASP A 173 13.33 17.74 14.20
N ASP A 174 13.77 16.93 15.18
CA ASP A 174 15.17 16.62 15.45
C ASP A 174 15.59 15.18 15.06
N GLY A 175 14.65 14.28 14.77
CA GLY A 175 14.95 12.88 14.41
C GLY A 175 13.77 11.93 14.60
N PHE A 176 14.08 10.63 14.47
CA PHE A 176 13.13 9.54 14.68
C PHE A 176 13.40 8.82 16.00
N ASP A 177 12.34 8.54 16.74
CA ASP A 177 12.34 7.57 17.84
C ASP A 177 11.88 6.21 17.29
N VAL A 178 12.79 5.24 17.24
CA VAL A 178 12.58 3.93 16.63
C VAL A 178 12.88 2.85 17.65
N PRO A 179 11.93 1.98 18.00
CA PRO A 179 12.17 0.86 18.91
C PRO A 179 13.04 -0.23 18.25
N GLU A 180 13.41 -1.26 19.00
CA GLU A 180 13.98 -2.48 18.43
C GLU A 180 12.96 -3.14 17.50
N VAL A 181 13.42 -3.52 16.29
CA VAL A 181 12.57 -4.14 15.27
C VAL A 181 13.01 -5.58 15.05
N ALA A 182 12.12 -6.52 15.30
CA ALA A 182 12.34 -7.93 14.98
C ALA A 182 12.08 -8.20 13.49
N ALA A 183 12.57 -9.34 12.99
CA ALA A 183 12.19 -9.81 11.65
C ALA A 183 10.73 -10.27 11.65
N GLY A 184 10.02 -9.97 10.56
CA GLY A 184 8.61 -10.32 10.39
C GLY A 184 7.77 -9.18 9.86
N THR A 185 6.48 -9.42 9.81
CA THR A 185 5.49 -8.40 9.45
C THR A 185 5.01 -7.70 10.72
N HIS A 186 5.02 -6.39 10.69
CA HIS A 186 4.63 -5.51 11.79
C HIS A 186 3.52 -4.57 11.37
N THR A 187 2.58 -4.34 12.28
CA THR A 187 1.58 -3.27 12.19
C THR A 187 2.10 -2.08 12.99
N ILE A 188 2.49 -1.03 12.30
CA ILE A 188 3.26 0.08 12.84
C ILE A 188 2.43 1.35 12.87
N GLU A 189 2.33 1.99 14.02
CA GLU A 189 1.84 3.37 14.08
C GLU A 189 3.00 4.32 13.81
N LEU A 190 2.89 5.12 12.76
CA LEU A 190 3.80 6.20 12.40
C LEU A 190 3.20 7.51 12.91
N ILE A 191 3.89 8.20 13.81
CA ILE A 191 3.42 9.43 14.47
C ILE A 191 4.31 10.59 14.10
N ASN A 192 3.72 11.72 13.70
CA ASN A 192 4.43 12.99 13.58
C ASN A 192 4.19 13.84 14.83
N ASP A 193 5.13 13.85 15.76
CA ASP A 193 5.14 14.70 16.97
C ASP A 193 5.98 15.96 16.79
N GLY A 194 6.36 16.28 15.55
CA GLY A 194 7.07 17.51 15.18
C GLY A 194 6.14 18.70 14.92
N THR A 195 6.73 19.81 14.50
CA THR A 195 6.01 21.05 14.14
C THR A 195 5.88 21.25 12.63
N LYS A 196 6.48 20.37 11.84
CA LYS A 196 6.48 20.33 10.37
C LYS A 196 5.96 19.01 9.86
N PRO A 197 5.56 18.91 8.59
CA PRO A 197 5.30 17.62 7.97
C PRO A 197 6.56 16.74 7.97
N HIS A 198 6.41 15.44 8.22
CA HIS A 198 7.50 14.44 8.21
C HIS A 198 7.15 13.22 7.35
N GLU A 199 8.13 12.75 6.58
CA GLU A 199 8.06 11.55 5.75
C GLU A 199 8.68 10.36 6.49
N PHE A 200 8.16 9.17 6.26
CA PHE A 200 8.68 7.90 6.77
C PHE A 200 9.02 6.97 5.59
N ALA A 201 10.12 7.28 4.91
CA ALA A 201 10.58 6.50 3.77
C ALA A 201 11.52 5.37 4.21
N PHE A 202 11.07 4.12 4.13
CA PHE A 202 11.90 2.96 4.48
C PHE A 202 12.55 2.38 3.23
N TYR A 203 13.82 2.04 3.35
CA TYR A 203 14.53 1.30 2.31
C TYR A 203 15.73 0.54 2.88
N SER A 204 16.16 -0.50 2.16
CA SER A 204 17.34 -1.28 2.50
C SER A 204 18.23 -1.40 1.27
N TYR A 205 19.50 -1.01 1.38
CA TYR A 205 20.41 -1.08 0.24
C TYR A 205 20.61 -2.51 -0.27
N GLU A 206 20.67 -2.65 -1.58
CA GLU A 206 21.13 -3.89 -2.19
C GLU A 206 22.62 -4.12 -1.89
N PRO A 207 23.10 -5.38 -1.88
CA PRO A 207 24.48 -5.70 -1.53
C PRO A 207 25.50 -4.84 -2.27
N GLY A 208 26.34 -4.12 -1.50
CA GLY A 208 27.39 -3.24 -2.01
C GLY A 208 26.90 -1.89 -2.55
N LYS A 209 25.62 -1.57 -2.41
CA LYS A 209 25.05 -0.25 -2.73
C LYS A 209 25.10 0.69 -1.52
N THR A 210 24.98 1.97 -1.79
CA THR A 210 25.09 3.05 -0.80
C THR A 210 24.14 4.20 -1.14
N MET A 211 24.00 5.17 -0.24
CA MET A 211 23.30 6.43 -0.49
C MET A 211 23.77 7.13 -1.78
N LYS A 212 25.06 7.00 -2.12
CA LYS A 212 25.59 7.57 -3.37
C LYS A 212 24.94 6.93 -4.62
N ASP A 213 24.75 5.60 -4.57
CA ASP A 213 24.11 4.87 -5.68
C ASP A 213 22.64 5.23 -5.75
N LEU A 214 21.96 5.37 -4.61
CA LEU A 214 20.57 5.78 -4.49
C LEU A 214 20.39 7.21 -5.05
N ASN A 215 21.21 8.17 -4.64
CA ASN A 215 21.18 9.53 -5.15
C ASN A 215 21.46 9.61 -6.66
N LYS A 216 22.38 8.76 -7.15
CA LYS A 216 22.63 8.66 -8.59
C LYS A 216 21.41 8.12 -9.34
N TRP A 217 20.75 7.11 -8.79
CA TRP A 217 19.54 6.52 -9.37
C TRP A 217 18.40 7.53 -9.43
N PHE A 218 18.11 8.23 -8.34
CA PHE A 218 17.13 9.34 -8.33
C PHE A 218 17.51 10.43 -9.35
N GLY A 219 18.78 10.90 -9.33
CA GLY A 219 19.27 11.93 -10.24
C GLY A 219 19.28 11.53 -11.73
N SER A 220 19.26 10.21 -12.01
CA SER A 220 19.15 9.70 -13.38
C SER A 220 17.70 9.67 -13.90
N GLY A 221 16.72 9.98 -13.05
CA GLY A 221 15.30 9.75 -13.33
C GLY A 221 14.95 8.26 -13.24
N PHE A 222 15.42 7.59 -12.20
CA PHE A 222 15.12 6.18 -11.87
C PHE A 222 15.62 5.17 -12.94
N LYS A 223 16.70 5.50 -13.65
CA LYS A 223 17.24 4.64 -14.72
C LYS A 223 18.23 3.60 -14.20
N GLY A 224 18.12 2.38 -14.75
CA GLY A 224 18.97 1.25 -14.44
C GLY A 224 18.46 0.44 -13.24
N ASP A 225 19.33 -0.42 -12.71
CA ASP A 225 18.99 -1.30 -11.60
C ASP A 225 18.65 -0.50 -10.33
N VAL A 226 17.59 -0.88 -9.66
CA VAL A 226 17.15 -0.27 -8.39
C VAL A 226 18.20 -0.60 -7.31
N PRO A 227 18.81 0.41 -6.68
CA PRO A 227 19.92 0.18 -5.75
C PRO A 227 19.49 -0.18 -4.33
N ALA A 228 18.19 -0.22 -4.06
CA ALA A 228 17.61 -0.52 -2.75
C ALA A 228 16.26 -1.20 -2.87
N LEU A 229 15.92 -2.01 -1.88
CA LEU A 229 14.55 -2.48 -1.65
C LEU A 229 13.78 -1.37 -0.93
N PHE A 230 12.59 -1.05 -1.41
CA PHE A 230 11.63 -0.13 -0.80
C PHE A 230 10.41 -0.94 -0.35
N PRO A 231 10.27 -1.23 0.96
CA PRO A 231 9.18 -2.09 1.46
C PRO A 231 7.86 -1.33 1.66
N GLY A 232 7.90 0.01 1.63
CA GLY A 232 6.76 0.87 1.92
C GLY A 232 7.13 2.01 2.85
N GLY A 233 6.18 2.42 3.66
CA GLY A 233 6.27 3.57 4.56
C GLY A 233 5.11 4.53 4.35
N MET A 234 5.35 5.81 4.65
CA MET A 234 4.34 6.85 4.51
C MET A 234 4.98 8.11 3.93
N GLN A 235 4.33 8.69 2.92
CA GLN A 235 4.62 10.05 2.49
C GLN A 235 4.32 11.05 3.62
N SER A 236 4.71 12.27 3.43
CA SER A 236 4.66 13.32 4.45
C SER A 236 3.27 13.45 5.11
N ILE A 237 3.21 13.29 6.44
CA ILE A 237 2.02 13.55 7.26
C ILE A 237 2.22 14.81 8.10
N GLY A 238 1.12 15.50 8.40
CA GLY A 238 1.12 16.77 9.12
C GLY A 238 1.45 16.64 10.60
N PRO A 239 1.79 17.77 11.28
CA PRO A 239 2.01 17.80 12.71
C PRO A 239 0.81 17.26 13.52
N GLY A 240 1.07 16.35 14.45
CA GLY A 240 0.07 15.73 15.31
C GLY A 240 -0.77 14.65 14.62
N GLU A 241 -0.47 14.31 13.36
CA GLU A 241 -1.11 13.20 12.65
C GLU A 241 -0.40 11.87 12.92
N SER A 242 -1.16 10.79 12.85
CA SER A 242 -0.63 9.42 12.80
C SER A 242 -1.27 8.61 11.69
N VAL A 243 -0.56 7.58 11.24
CA VAL A 243 -1.01 6.62 10.23
C VAL A 243 -0.54 5.23 10.62
N ILE A 244 -1.38 4.22 10.40
CA ILE A 244 -0.97 2.85 10.61
C ILE A 244 -0.58 2.23 9.27
N VAL A 245 0.59 1.58 9.25
CA VAL A 245 1.10 0.84 8.09
C VAL A 245 1.42 -0.60 8.48
N GLU A 246 1.29 -1.52 7.54
CA GLU A 246 1.82 -2.88 7.69
C GLU A 246 3.01 -3.06 6.77
N MET A 247 4.14 -3.49 7.31
CA MET A 247 5.37 -3.72 6.55
C MET A 247 6.10 -4.96 7.05
N THR A 248 6.87 -5.59 6.15
CA THR A 248 7.71 -6.75 6.48
C THR A 248 9.17 -6.36 6.50
N PHE A 249 9.84 -6.69 7.63
CA PHE A 249 11.29 -6.56 7.78
C PHE A 249 11.95 -7.92 7.68
N GLU A 250 12.94 -8.04 6.77
CA GLU A 250 13.67 -9.29 6.53
C GLU A 250 14.80 -9.45 7.54
N ALA A 251 14.96 -10.66 8.10
CA ALA A 251 16.03 -10.98 9.03
C ALA A 251 17.40 -10.70 8.45
N GLY A 252 18.26 -10.05 9.24
CA GLY A 252 19.66 -9.73 8.87
C GLY A 252 19.82 -8.59 7.87
N ARG A 253 18.73 -7.92 7.48
CA ARG A 253 18.82 -6.66 6.75
C ARG A 253 18.95 -5.47 7.69
N THR A 254 19.60 -4.43 7.18
CA THR A 254 19.57 -3.08 7.77
C THR A 254 18.71 -2.20 6.91
N TYR A 255 17.73 -1.55 7.52
CA TYR A 255 16.89 -0.58 6.84
C TYR A 255 17.31 0.83 7.23
N GLN A 256 17.11 1.74 6.30
CA GLN A 256 17.18 3.18 6.53
C GLN A 256 15.76 3.70 6.63
N LEU A 257 15.54 4.62 7.53
CA LEU A 257 14.33 5.42 7.65
C LEU A 257 14.72 6.88 7.44
N ASP A 258 14.27 7.47 6.34
CA ASP A 258 14.61 8.83 5.97
C ASP A 258 13.37 9.72 5.86
N ASP A 259 13.55 10.97 6.24
CA ASP A 259 12.75 12.11 5.78
C ASP A 259 13.67 12.95 4.87
N PHE A 260 13.48 12.79 3.57
CA PHE A 260 14.36 13.43 2.58
C PHE A 260 14.22 14.96 2.58
N GLU A 261 13.05 15.50 2.92
CA GLU A 261 12.82 16.95 2.95
C GLU A 261 13.49 17.58 4.17
N SER A 262 13.27 17.02 5.35
CA SER A 262 13.86 17.50 6.61
C SER A 262 15.30 17.03 6.83
N LYS A 263 15.79 16.10 6.01
CA LYS A 263 17.12 15.47 6.09
C LYS A 263 17.35 14.73 7.42
N LEU A 264 16.31 14.16 7.96
CA LEU A 264 16.39 13.27 9.11
C LEU A 264 16.63 11.85 8.62
N ASN A 265 17.42 11.08 9.36
CA ASN A 265 17.58 9.66 9.09
C ASN A 265 17.78 8.86 10.38
N SER A 266 17.44 7.57 10.31
CA SER A 266 17.72 6.59 11.33
C SER A 266 18.05 5.26 10.66
N GLU A 267 18.89 4.46 11.31
CA GLU A 267 19.22 3.10 10.87
C GLU A 267 18.50 2.08 11.75
N ILE A 268 17.86 1.10 11.13
CA ILE A 268 17.10 0.02 11.76
C ILE A 268 17.81 -1.29 11.46
N VAL A 269 18.46 -1.87 12.48
CA VAL A 269 19.07 -3.20 12.39
C VAL A 269 18.03 -4.23 12.81
N VAL A 270 17.58 -5.06 11.87
CA VAL A 270 16.58 -6.10 12.13
C VAL A 270 17.23 -7.29 12.83
N GLN A 271 16.67 -7.68 13.98
CA GLN A 271 17.16 -8.76 14.83
C GLN A 271 16.57 -10.13 14.46
#